data_c7a2b3af91920a2215b305cfd5124888
#
_entry.id   c7a2b3af91920a2215b305cfd5124888
#
_cell.length_a   1.000
_cell.length_b   1.000
_cell.length_c   1.000
_cell.angle_alpha   90.00
_cell.angle_beta   90.00
_cell.angle_gamma   90.00
#
_symmetry.space_group_name_H-M   'P 1'
#
loop_
_entity.id
_entity.type
_entity.pdbx_description
1 polymer ?
#
loop_
_entity_poly.entity_id
_entity_poly.type
_entity_poly.pdbx_seq_one_letter_code
_entity_poly.pdbx_strand_id
1 'polypeptide(L)'
;MSSPDFESLSLSAPVLKAVKQLGYEQPSPVQAQSIPILLDGKNLLGTAQTGTGKTAAFALPFLSKIDEKQRSPQILVLTPTRELAIQVAEAFQSYAKYMKGFNVLPIYGGADIGGQLRSLKRGVQVVVGTPGRMLDHLRRRSLDLSQIEGLILD
;
A
#
# COMPACT_ATOMS: atom_id res chain seq x y z
N MET A 1 0.25 -30.11 -10.67
CA MET A 1 -0.59 -28.93 -10.49
C MET A 1 0.19 -27.70 -10.93
N SER A 2 -0.39 -26.90 -11.78
CA SER A 2 0.22 -25.63 -12.16
C SER A 2 0.16 -24.66 -10.98
N SER A 3 1.22 -23.88 -10.79
CA SER A 3 1.21 -22.81 -9.80
C SER A 3 0.13 -21.78 -10.18
N PRO A 4 -0.56 -21.17 -9.20
CA PRO A 4 -1.51 -20.11 -9.52
C PRO A 4 -0.78 -18.94 -10.19
N ASP A 5 -1.41 -18.33 -11.18
CA ASP A 5 -0.93 -17.11 -11.80
C ASP A 5 -1.64 -15.91 -11.14
N PHE A 6 -1.19 -14.69 -11.47
CA PHE A 6 -1.83 -13.50 -10.93
C PHE A 6 -3.26 -13.34 -11.40
N GLU A 7 -3.59 -13.83 -12.59
CA GLU A 7 -4.95 -13.75 -13.11
C GLU A 7 -5.94 -14.56 -12.28
N SER A 8 -5.50 -15.68 -11.71
CA SER A 8 -6.34 -16.53 -10.87
C SER A 8 -6.57 -15.99 -9.45
N LEU A 9 -5.85 -14.94 -9.06
CA LEU A 9 -5.93 -14.38 -7.71
C LEU A 9 -7.03 -13.33 -7.54
N SER A 10 -7.80 -13.04 -8.56
CA SER A 10 -8.96 -12.12 -8.51
C SER A 10 -8.58 -10.66 -8.19
N LEU A 11 -7.42 -10.22 -8.63
CA LEU A 11 -7.02 -8.82 -8.53
C LEU A 11 -7.86 -7.96 -9.47
N SER A 12 -8.02 -6.68 -9.13
CA SER A 12 -8.73 -5.75 -10.02
C SER A 12 -7.98 -5.59 -11.35
N ALA A 13 -8.72 -5.22 -12.41
CA ALA A 13 -8.14 -5.11 -13.75
C ALA A 13 -6.96 -4.14 -13.82
N PRO A 14 -7.04 -2.92 -13.27
CA PRO A 14 -5.89 -2.00 -13.34
C PRO A 14 -4.67 -2.50 -12.57
N VAL A 15 -4.88 -3.18 -11.44
CA VAL A 15 -3.78 -3.76 -10.66
C VAL A 15 -3.14 -4.90 -11.43
N LEU A 16 -3.93 -5.79 -12.00
CA LEU A 16 -3.43 -6.90 -12.80
C LEU A 16 -2.63 -6.41 -14.01
N LYS A 17 -3.10 -5.35 -14.67
CA LYS A 17 -2.39 -4.75 -15.79
C LYS A 17 -1.02 -4.21 -15.38
N ALA A 18 -0.93 -3.54 -14.24
CA ALA A 18 0.33 -3.03 -13.72
C ALA A 18 1.31 -4.16 -13.40
N VAL A 19 0.83 -5.22 -12.79
CA VAL A 19 1.64 -6.39 -12.42
C VAL A 19 2.23 -7.05 -13.69
N LYS A 20 1.43 -7.21 -14.73
CA LYS A 20 1.89 -7.78 -15.99
C LYS A 20 2.93 -6.89 -16.66
N GLN A 21 2.74 -5.58 -16.64
CA GLN A 21 3.67 -4.64 -17.25
C GLN A 21 5.01 -4.62 -16.51
N LEU A 22 5.01 -4.87 -15.19
CA LEU A 22 6.23 -4.97 -14.42
C LEU A 22 7.00 -6.28 -14.65
N GLY A 23 6.44 -7.19 -15.43
CA GLY A 23 7.07 -8.47 -15.75
C GLY A 23 6.84 -9.56 -14.71
N TYR A 24 5.90 -9.38 -13.81
CA TYR A 24 5.54 -10.39 -12.82
C TYR A 24 4.71 -11.47 -13.51
N GLU A 25 5.30 -12.64 -13.71
CA GLU A 25 4.62 -13.74 -14.40
C GLU A 25 3.84 -14.62 -13.44
N GLN A 26 4.47 -14.98 -12.32
CA GLN A 26 3.86 -15.85 -11.33
C GLN A 26 4.05 -15.27 -9.94
N PRO A 27 3.03 -15.40 -9.07
CA PRO A 27 3.18 -14.95 -7.68
C PRO A 27 4.21 -15.79 -6.93
N SER A 28 4.96 -15.15 -6.04
CA SER A 28 5.81 -15.86 -5.10
C SER A 28 4.94 -16.65 -4.12
N PRO A 29 5.52 -17.62 -3.37
CA PRO A 29 4.74 -18.37 -2.40
C PRO A 29 4.01 -17.49 -1.37
N VAL A 30 4.65 -16.43 -0.87
CA VAL A 30 4.02 -15.53 0.08
C VAL A 30 2.87 -14.76 -0.58
N GLN A 31 3.01 -14.36 -1.83
CA GLN A 31 1.94 -13.69 -2.59
C GLN A 31 0.76 -14.63 -2.82
N ALA A 32 1.03 -15.84 -3.28
CA ALA A 32 -0.02 -16.82 -3.59
C ALA A 32 -0.85 -17.18 -2.35
N GLN A 33 -0.23 -17.22 -1.17
CA GLN A 33 -0.93 -17.53 0.08
C GLN A 33 -1.64 -16.32 0.67
N SER A 34 -1.04 -15.15 0.59
CA SER A 34 -1.52 -13.94 1.28
C SER A 34 -2.60 -13.19 0.52
N ILE A 35 -2.47 -13.07 -0.80
CA ILE A 35 -3.39 -12.26 -1.60
C ILE A 35 -4.84 -12.74 -1.48
N PRO A 36 -5.16 -14.04 -1.62
CA PRO A 36 -6.55 -14.47 -1.47
C PRO A 36 -7.14 -14.18 -0.09
N ILE A 37 -6.34 -14.34 0.96
CA ILE A 37 -6.77 -14.11 2.35
C ILE A 37 -7.12 -12.63 2.54
N LEU A 38 -6.27 -11.74 2.07
CA LEU A 38 -6.47 -10.30 2.20
C LEU A 38 -7.60 -9.79 1.30
N LEU A 39 -7.77 -10.35 0.10
CA LEU A 39 -8.90 -10.04 -0.77
C LEU A 39 -10.24 -10.45 -0.14
N ASP A 40 -10.25 -11.52 0.64
CA ASP A 40 -11.44 -11.98 1.37
C ASP A 40 -11.73 -11.13 2.62
N GLY A 41 -10.92 -10.11 2.89
CA GLY A 41 -11.12 -9.21 4.02
C GLY A 41 -10.64 -9.73 5.35
N LYS A 42 -9.95 -10.86 5.36
CA LYS A 42 -9.42 -11.46 6.59
C LYS A 42 -8.09 -10.83 6.98
N ASN A 43 -7.79 -10.88 8.25
CA ASN A 43 -6.49 -10.43 8.76
C ASN A 43 -5.43 -11.49 8.51
N LEU A 44 -4.23 -11.03 8.24
CA LEU A 44 -3.08 -11.90 8.06
C LEU A 44 -1.94 -11.39 8.94
N LEU A 45 -1.40 -12.29 9.76
CA LEU A 45 -0.17 -12.02 10.51
C LEU A 45 0.90 -12.94 9.96
N GLY A 46 1.97 -12.34 9.44
CA GLY A 46 3.06 -13.10 8.88
C GLY A 46 4.36 -12.31 8.95
N THR A 47 5.46 -13.04 8.96
CA THR A 47 6.79 -12.46 8.86
C THR A 47 7.45 -12.95 7.58
N ALA A 48 8.07 -12.04 6.85
CA ALA A 48 8.82 -12.37 5.65
C ALA A 48 10.02 -11.45 5.57
N GLN A 49 11.08 -11.96 4.97
CA GLN A 49 12.26 -11.12 4.75
C GLN A 49 11.97 -10.10 3.66
N THR A 50 12.56 -8.92 3.81
CA THR A 50 12.49 -7.86 2.80
C THR A 50 13.03 -8.39 1.46
N GLY A 51 12.34 -8.08 0.38
CA GLY A 51 12.76 -8.50 -0.95
C GLY A 51 12.19 -9.81 -1.44
N THR A 52 11.35 -10.50 -0.65
CA THR A 52 10.74 -11.79 -1.03
C THR A 52 9.34 -11.63 -1.63
N GLY A 53 9.00 -10.45 -2.12
CA GLY A 53 7.67 -10.17 -2.65
C GLY A 53 6.65 -9.80 -1.59
N LYS A 54 7.08 -9.53 -0.37
CA LYS A 54 6.22 -9.18 0.76
C LYS A 54 5.39 -7.94 0.50
N THR A 55 6.01 -6.89 -0.08
CA THR A 55 5.29 -5.65 -0.36
C THR A 55 4.10 -5.89 -1.29
N ALA A 56 4.31 -6.63 -2.38
CA ALA A 56 3.25 -6.97 -3.31
C ALA A 56 2.18 -7.84 -2.65
N ALA A 57 2.58 -8.73 -1.74
CA ALA A 57 1.65 -9.63 -1.06
C ALA A 57 0.55 -8.89 -0.30
N PHE A 58 0.85 -7.71 0.25
CA PHE A 58 -0.18 -6.89 0.89
C PHE A 58 -0.68 -5.75 0.01
N ALA A 59 0.19 -5.14 -0.80
CA ALA A 59 -0.20 -3.99 -1.61
C ALA A 59 -1.24 -4.35 -2.68
N LEU A 60 -1.05 -5.45 -3.39
CA LEU A 60 -1.92 -5.83 -4.50
C LEU A 60 -3.37 -6.06 -4.07
N PRO A 61 -3.65 -6.84 -2.99
CA PRO A 61 -5.04 -7.02 -2.58
C PRO A 61 -5.68 -5.74 -2.05
N PHE A 62 -4.97 -4.93 -1.27
CA PHE A 62 -5.53 -3.68 -0.77
C PHE A 62 -5.83 -2.70 -1.91
N LEU A 63 -4.92 -2.56 -2.87
CA LEU A 63 -5.14 -1.69 -4.03
C LEU A 63 -6.34 -2.15 -4.86
N SER A 64 -6.60 -3.45 -4.91
CA SER A 64 -7.75 -3.98 -5.64
C SER A 64 -9.09 -3.63 -5.00
N LYS A 65 -9.10 -3.28 -3.71
CA LYS A 65 -10.31 -2.93 -2.95
C LYS A 65 -10.49 -1.44 -2.71
N ILE A 66 -9.46 -0.65 -2.99
CA ILE A 66 -9.46 0.76 -2.64
C ILE A 66 -10.47 1.54 -3.50
N ASP A 67 -11.09 2.57 -2.91
CA ASP A 67 -11.94 3.51 -3.64
C ASP A 67 -11.09 4.71 -4.07
N GLU A 68 -10.81 4.81 -5.36
CA GLU A 68 -9.98 5.88 -5.93
C GLU A 68 -10.61 7.25 -5.79
N LYS A 69 -11.92 7.33 -5.66
CA LYS A 69 -12.66 8.60 -5.55
C LYS A 69 -12.64 9.15 -4.14
N GLN A 70 -12.40 8.31 -3.15
CA GLN A 70 -12.32 8.73 -1.76
C GLN A 70 -10.93 9.33 -1.49
N ARG A 71 -10.89 10.55 -1.02
CA ARG A 71 -9.65 11.30 -0.82
C ARG A 71 -9.05 11.19 0.57
N SER A 72 -9.66 10.39 1.43
CA SER A 72 -9.13 10.10 2.76
C SER A 72 -8.29 8.84 2.74
N PRO A 73 -7.27 8.72 3.62
CA PRO A 73 -6.47 7.50 3.70
C PRO A 73 -7.32 6.27 4.01
N GLN A 74 -7.14 5.23 3.23
CA GLN A 74 -7.80 3.94 3.41
C GLN A 74 -6.83 2.86 3.87
N ILE A 75 -5.54 3.05 3.60
CA ILE A 75 -4.49 2.13 3.99
C ILE A 75 -3.39 2.92 4.69
N LEU A 76 -2.97 2.40 5.84
CA LEU A 76 -1.86 2.95 6.61
C LEU A 76 -0.77 1.89 6.72
N VAL A 77 0.44 2.24 6.29
CA VAL A 77 1.61 1.37 6.42
C VAL A 77 2.61 2.04 7.36
N LEU A 78 2.98 1.35 8.42
CA LEU A 78 4.02 1.82 9.33
C LEU A 78 5.34 1.12 9.03
N THR A 79 6.39 1.89 8.86
CA THR A 79 7.73 1.39 8.57
C THR A 79 8.72 1.96 9.61
N PRO A 80 9.80 1.22 9.92
CA PRO A 80 10.75 1.69 10.93
C PRO A 80 11.67 2.82 10.43
N THR A 81 11.89 2.93 9.13
CA THR A 81 12.86 3.89 8.57
C THR A 81 12.26 4.71 7.44
N ARG A 82 12.83 5.90 7.25
CA ARG A 82 12.51 6.79 6.14
C ARG A 82 12.73 6.11 4.78
N GLU A 83 13.86 5.42 4.63
CA GLU A 83 14.21 4.77 3.37
C GLU A 83 13.19 3.70 3.00
N LEU A 84 12.76 2.91 3.97
CA LEU A 84 11.75 1.88 3.73
C LEU A 84 10.40 2.51 3.41
N ALA A 85 10.02 3.61 4.07
CA ALA A 85 8.78 4.32 3.75
C ALA A 85 8.77 4.78 2.28
N ILE A 86 9.88 5.33 1.80
CA ILE A 86 10.00 5.78 0.41
C ILE A 86 9.89 4.59 -0.55
N GLN A 87 10.58 3.47 -0.27
CA GLN A 87 10.55 2.28 -1.11
C GLN A 87 9.16 1.68 -1.20
N VAL A 88 8.46 1.58 -0.07
CA VAL A 88 7.09 1.04 -0.05
C VAL A 88 6.13 1.95 -0.81
N ALA A 89 6.25 3.27 -0.64
CA ALA A 89 5.41 4.22 -1.36
C ALA A 89 5.64 4.12 -2.88
N GLU A 90 6.89 3.98 -3.31
CA GLU A 90 7.20 3.80 -4.74
C GLU A 90 6.62 2.50 -5.28
N ALA A 91 6.65 1.43 -4.48
CA ALA A 91 6.05 0.15 -4.87
C ALA A 91 4.54 0.29 -5.06
N PHE A 92 3.85 0.91 -4.10
CA PHE A 92 2.40 1.18 -4.25
C PHE A 92 2.12 1.99 -5.50
N GLN A 93 2.90 3.02 -5.76
CA GLN A 93 2.70 3.86 -6.95
C GLN A 93 2.86 3.05 -8.24
N SER A 94 3.83 2.15 -8.31
CA SER A 94 4.03 1.32 -9.50
C SER A 94 2.90 0.32 -9.72
N TYR A 95 2.36 -0.28 -8.65
CA TYR A 95 1.23 -1.20 -8.74
C TYR A 95 -0.07 -0.47 -9.07
N ALA A 96 -0.17 0.81 -8.72
CA ALA A 96 -1.37 1.62 -8.95
C ALA A 96 -1.26 2.47 -10.23
N LYS A 97 -0.33 2.18 -11.11
CA LYS A 97 -0.04 2.97 -12.31
C LYS A 97 -1.28 3.24 -13.16
N TYR A 98 -2.19 2.30 -13.24
CA TYR A 98 -3.41 2.42 -14.06
C TYR A 98 -4.64 2.80 -13.25
N MET A 99 -4.48 3.18 -12.00
CA MET A 99 -5.56 3.66 -11.13
C MET A 99 -5.59 5.18 -11.19
N LYS A 100 -6.62 5.74 -11.82
CA LYS A 100 -6.77 7.20 -11.96
C LYS A 100 -7.13 7.82 -10.62
N GLY A 101 -6.47 8.93 -10.30
CA GLY A 101 -6.75 9.63 -9.04
C GLY A 101 -6.11 8.99 -7.81
N PHE A 102 -5.30 7.95 -7.98
CA PHE A 102 -4.59 7.33 -6.86
C PHE A 102 -3.38 8.17 -6.46
N ASN A 103 -3.24 8.37 -5.16
CA ASN A 103 -2.06 9.02 -4.57
C ASN A 103 -1.62 8.26 -3.34
N VAL A 104 -0.32 8.05 -3.21
CA VAL A 104 0.32 7.52 -2.01
C VAL A 104 1.30 8.57 -1.49
N LEU A 105 1.34 8.74 -0.18
CA LEU A 105 2.20 9.74 0.45
C LEU A 105 3.14 9.07 1.45
N PRO A 106 4.46 9.16 1.26
CA PRO A 106 5.40 8.80 2.32
C PRO A 106 5.49 9.94 3.33
N ILE A 107 5.41 9.58 4.61
CA ILE A 107 5.48 10.52 5.74
C ILE A 107 6.66 10.14 6.62
N TYR A 108 7.64 11.04 6.76
CA TYR A 108 8.82 10.77 7.56
C TYR A 108 9.43 12.05 8.11
N GLY A 109 10.17 11.93 9.20
CA GLY A 109 10.90 13.04 9.79
C GLY A 109 12.11 13.46 8.95
N GLY A 110 12.56 14.69 9.12
CA GLY A 110 13.67 15.25 8.36
C GLY A 110 13.28 15.87 7.02
N ALA A 111 12.04 15.65 6.56
CA ALA A 111 11.50 16.33 5.39
C ALA A 111 10.63 17.52 5.83
N ASP A 112 10.37 18.43 4.91
CA ASP A 112 9.50 19.57 5.17
C ASP A 112 8.06 19.09 5.41
N ILE A 113 7.54 19.35 6.61
CA ILE A 113 6.17 18.97 6.96
C ILE A 113 5.14 19.70 6.11
N GLY A 114 5.45 20.91 5.64
CA GLY A 114 4.52 21.67 4.80
C GLY A 114 4.11 20.95 3.53
N GLY A 115 5.05 20.28 2.87
CA GLY A 115 4.75 19.47 1.68
C GLY A 115 3.83 18.31 2.00
N GLN A 116 4.05 17.64 3.13
CA GLN A 116 3.19 16.55 3.60
C GLN A 116 1.79 17.05 3.91
N LEU A 117 1.67 18.20 4.59
CA LEU A 117 0.37 18.80 4.90
C LEU A 117 -0.41 19.14 3.64
N ARG A 118 0.24 19.71 2.63
CA ARG A 118 -0.40 20.02 1.34
C ARG A 118 -0.90 18.78 0.64
N SER A 119 -0.11 17.72 0.61
CA SER A 119 -0.50 16.45 -0.01
C SER A 119 -1.68 15.79 0.70
N LEU A 120 -1.69 15.79 2.03
CA LEU A 120 -2.81 15.27 2.82
C LEU A 120 -4.09 16.06 2.56
N LYS A 121 -3.99 17.37 2.46
CA LYS A 121 -5.14 18.22 2.16
C LYS A 121 -5.68 17.97 0.76
N ARG A 122 -4.80 17.72 -0.20
CA ARG A 122 -5.19 17.41 -1.58
C ARG A 122 -5.90 16.07 -1.68
N GLY A 123 -5.53 15.12 -0.82
CA GLY A 123 -6.14 13.79 -0.74
C GLY A 123 -5.21 12.69 -1.17
N VAL A 124 -5.13 11.65 -0.32
CA VAL A 124 -4.34 10.45 -0.61
C VAL A 124 -5.12 9.24 -0.12
N GLN A 125 -4.95 8.11 -0.78
CA GLN A 125 -5.61 6.86 -0.40
C GLN A 125 -4.71 5.98 0.46
N VAL A 126 -3.39 6.11 0.33
CA VAL A 126 -2.42 5.33 1.08
C VAL A 126 -1.40 6.26 1.72
N VAL A 127 -1.14 6.04 2.99
CA VAL A 127 -0.08 6.73 3.73
C VAL A 127 0.92 5.70 4.21
N VAL A 128 2.20 5.92 3.92
CA VAL A 128 3.29 5.05 4.35
C VAL A 128 4.24 5.90 5.20
N GLY A 129 4.43 5.55 6.46
CA GLY A 129 5.21 6.46 7.28
C GLY A 129 5.94 5.86 8.45
N THR A 130 6.87 6.65 8.96
CA THR A 130 7.57 6.35 10.21
C THR A 130 6.71 6.77 11.40
N PRO A 131 6.81 6.06 12.55
CA PRO A 131 5.89 6.28 13.66
C PRO A 131 5.90 7.71 14.22
N GLY A 132 7.07 8.32 14.38
CA GLY A 132 7.17 9.65 14.97
C GLY A 132 6.46 10.73 14.16
N ARG A 133 6.71 10.79 12.86
CA ARG A 133 6.06 11.78 11.98
C ARG A 133 4.58 11.46 11.82
N MET A 134 4.20 10.18 11.84
CA MET A 134 2.80 9.78 11.81
C MET A 134 2.04 10.32 13.01
N LEU A 135 2.61 10.18 14.22
CA LEU A 135 2.03 10.73 15.44
C LEU A 135 1.92 12.25 15.37
N ASP A 136 2.91 12.93 14.80
CA ASP A 136 2.89 14.38 14.63
C ASP A 136 1.68 14.82 13.78
N HIS A 137 1.44 14.15 12.66
CA HIS A 137 0.27 14.44 11.83
C HIS A 137 -1.05 14.14 12.54
N LEU A 138 -1.09 13.06 13.33
CA LEU A 138 -2.29 12.75 14.13
C LEU A 138 -2.58 13.83 15.15
N ARG A 139 -1.54 14.32 15.84
CA ARG A 139 -1.69 15.41 16.83
C ARG A 139 -2.13 16.71 16.19
N ARG A 140 -1.69 16.97 14.98
CA ARG A 140 -2.08 18.16 14.20
C ARG A 140 -3.46 18.01 13.57
N ARG A 141 -4.06 16.83 13.63
CA ARG A 141 -5.32 16.48 12.96
C ARG A 141 -5.24 16.65 11.43
N SER A 142 -4.03 16.61 10.88
CA SER A 142 -3.81 16.62 9.45
C SER A 142 -3.99 15.25 8.80
N LEU A 143 -3.94 14.18 9.61
CA LEU A 143 -4.13 12.80 9.17
C LEU A 143 -5.42 12.27 9.77
N ASP A 144 -6.41 11.99 8.94
CA ASP A 144 -7.71 11.45 9.33
C ASP A 144 -7.73 9.96 9.05
N LEU A 145 -7.80 9.14 10.10
CA LEU A 145 -7.82 7.69 10.01
C LEU A 145 -9.23 7.10 10.09
N SER A 146 -10.27 7.90 10.04
CA SER A 146 -11.66 7.43 10.19
C SER A 146 -12.09 6.47 9.09
N GLN A 147 -11.44 6.51 7.92
CA GLN A 147 -11.78 5.66 6.76
C GLN A 147 -10.76 4.57 6.51
N ILE A 148 -9.87 4.31 7.46
CA ILE A 148 -8.85 3.27 7.31
C ILE A 148 -9.50 1.89 7.27
N GLU A 149 -9.17 1.11 6.25
CA GLU A 149 -9.62 -0.27 6.07
C GLU A 149 -8.48 -1.27 6.22
N GLY A 150 -7.23 -0.81 6.10
CA GLY A 150 -6.07 -1.68 6.21
C GLY A 150 -4.93 -1.02 6.98
N LEU A 151 -4.35 -1.76 7.91
CA LEU A 151 -3.16 -1.37 8.66
C LEU A 151 -2.08 -2.42 8.43
N ILE A 152 -0.93 -1.95 7.99
CA ILE A 152 0.22 -2.82 7.69
C ILE A 152 1.39 -2.37 8.53
N LEU A 153 1.98 -3.34 9.24
CA LEU A 153 3.19 -3.13 10.02
C LEU A 153 4.35 -3.82 9.30
N ASP A 154 5.30 -3.04 8.85
CA ASP A 154 6.43 -3.56 8.09
C ASP A 154 7.73 -3.56 8.90
#